data_703f147ed39a32d09e3385539a7ff091
#
_entry.id   703f147ed39a32d09e3385539a7ff091
#
_cell.length_a   1.000
_cell.length_b   1.000
_cell.length_c   1.000
_cell.angle_alpha   90.00
_cell.angle_beta   90.00
_cell.angle_gamma   90.00
#
_symmetry.space_group_name_H-M   'P 1'
#
loop_
_entity.id
_entity.type
_entity.pdbx_description
1 polymer ?
#
loop_
_entity_poly.entity_id
_entity_poly.type
_entity_poly.pdbx_seq_one_letter_code
_entity_poly.pdbx_strand_id
1 'polypeptide(L)'
;MKFLILLTEGIGLRNFSMTRFLSLLCGEGEVVIWHALPEQIGHVHDHPFADRLRWQSMPEHHEGQLPFLFRRAKLIAQLYWQNEAGTETVLKRTTLRGKGVYKLRNRLAEALGRACGRSHNQILWLDDMHARAVRQSRYFVDFLKFLNLERPDVVFCTHQRSPLAVPAMLAARQLGIPTATFIYSWDNLPKGRMAVHADYFLVWSQHMKDEMRNYYPDVAEERIFVT
;
A
#
# COMPACT_ATOMS: atom_id res chain seq x y z
N MET A 1 -18.28 7.77 -13.25
CA MET A 1 -17.57 6.93 -12.26
C MET A 1 -17.05 7.81 -11.14
N LYS A 2 -16.84 7.23 -9.96
CA LYS A 2 -16.24 7.92 -8.81
C LYS A 2 -14.95 7.22 -8.40
N PHE A 3 -13.83 7.93 -8.48
CA PHE A 3 -12.50 7.43 -8.15
C PHE A 3 -12.08 7.94 -6.78
N LEU A 4 -11.59 7.06 -5.92
CA LEU A 4 -10.95 7.43 -4.67
C LEU A 4 -9.44 7.17 -4.77
N ILE A 5 -8.63 8.21 -4.60
CA ILE A 5 -7.17 8.12 -4.63
C ILE A 5 -6.61 8.25 -3.22
N LEU A 6 -5.85 7.25 -2.79
CA LEU A 6 -5.13 7.28 -1.51
C LEU A 6 -3.73 7.84 -1.73
N LEU A 7 -3.50 9.06 -1.26
CA LEU A 7 -2.24 9.80 -1.40
C LEU A 7 -1.54 9.87 -0.04
N THR A 8 -0.67 8.93 0.23
CA THR A 8 -0.05 8.77 1.55
C THR A 8 1.28 9.49 1.73
N GLU A 9 1.84 10.04 0.64
CA GLU A 9 3.16 10.71 0.68
C GLU A 9 3.38 11.65 -0.53
N GLY A 10 4.40 12.51 -0.43
CA GLY A 10 4.70 13.53 -1.45
C GLY A 10 5.12 12.97 -2.82
N ILE A 11 5.65 11.74 -2.89
CA ILE A 11 5.97 11.09 -4.17
C ILE A 11 4.68 10.83 -4.96
N GLY A 12 3.63 10.38 -4.28
CA GLY A 12 2.31 10.20 -4.89
C GLY A 12 1.74 11.54 -5.42
N LEU A 13 1.90 12.63 -4.67
CA LEU A 13 1.50 13.96 -5.12
C LEU A 13 2.17 14.32 -6.45
N ARG A 14 3.51 14.21 -6.51
CA ARG A 14 4.27 14.54 -7.73
C ARG A 14 3.88 13.65 -8.92
N ASN A 15 3.76 12.34 -8.70
CA ASN A 15 3.59 11.39 -9.80
C ASN A 15 2.15 11.35 -10.34
N PHE A 16 1.17 11.68 -9.53
CA PHE A 16 -0.25 11.56 -9.92
C PHE A 16 -0.96 12.91 -9.97
N SER A 17 -0.75 13.81 -9.02
CA SER A 17 -1.48 15.08 -8.98
C SER A 17 -0.89 16.14 -9.91
N MET A 18 0.43 16.12 -10.15
CA MET A 18 1.13 17.07 -11.02
C MET A 18 1.31 16.57 -12.46
N THR A 19 0.56 15.55 -12.85
CA THR A 19 0.62 14.94 -14.18
C THR A 19 -0.75 14.95 -14.83
N ARG A 20 -0.83 14.52 -16.09
CA ARG A 20 -2.10 14.35 -16.81
C ARG A 20 -3.06 13.33 -16.18
N PHE A 21 -2.59 12.53 -15.24
CA PHE A 21 -3.38 11.45 -14.62
C PHE A 21 -4.69 11.97 -14.00
N LEU A 22 -4.63 13.03 -13.18
CA LEU A 22 -5.85 13.62 -12.60
C LEU A 22 -6.79 14.19 -13.67
N SER A 23 -6.23 14.87 -14.68
CA SER A 23 -7.05 15.44 -15.76
C SER A 23 -7.80 14.34 -16.53
N LEU A 24 -7.15 13.22 -16.79
CA LEU A 24 -7.77 12.06 -17.45
C LEU A 24 -8.88 11.47 -16.57
N LEU A 25 -8.64 11.27 -15.28
CA LEU A 25 -9.66 10.72 -14.36
C LEU A 25 -10.85 11.68 -14.21
N CYS A 26 -10.61 12.98 -14.10
CA CYS A 26 -11.67 13.98 -14.02
C CYS A 26 -12.50 14.05 -15.32
N GLY A 27 -11.91 13.68 -16.47
CA GLY A 27 -12.65 13.48 -17.72
C GLY A 27 -13.65 12.33 -17.66
N GLU A 28 -13.31 11.28 -16.92
CA GLU A 28 -14.12 10.05 -16.78
C GLU A 28 -15.12 10.10 -15.61
N GLY A 29 -14.94 11.01 -14.63
CA GLY A 29 -15.85 11.11 -13.51
C GLY A 29 -15.41 12.00 -12.35
N GLU A 30 -16.01 11.77 -11.19
CA GLU A 30 -15.67 12.45 -9.94
C GLU A 30 -14.40 11.82 -9.34
N VAL A 31 -13.47 12.65 -8.86
CA VAL A 31 -12.23 12.22 -8.21
C VAL A 31 -12.19 12.74 -6.77
N VAL A 32 -12.04 11.85 -5.82
CA VAL A 32 -11.82 12.19 -4.41
C VAL A 32 -10.40 11.79 -4.04
N ILE A 33 -9.60 12.72 -3.56
CA ILE A 33 -8.24 12.45 -3.08
C ILE A 33 -8.26 12.47 -1.56
N TRP A 34 -7.97 11.32 -0.96
CA TRP A 34 -7.66 11.23 0.47
C TRP A 34 -6.16 11.30 0.67
N HIS A 35 -5.68 12.35 1.34
CA HIS A 35 -4.26 12.59 1.53
C HIS A 35 -3.85 12.59 3.00
N ALA A 36 -2.62 12.12 3.26
CA ALA A 36 -1.92 12.21 4.55
C ALA A 36 -0.83 13.28 4.54
N LEU A 37 -0.96 14.30 3.69
CA LEU A 37 -0.01 15.40 3.54
C LEU A 37 -0.32 16.51 4.55
N PRO A 38 0.71 17.29 4.97
CA PRO A 38 0.47 18.51 5.75
C PRO A 38 -0.51 19.46 5.04
N GLU A 39 -1.37 20.15 5.79
CA GLU A 39 -2.40 21.05 5.25
C GLU A 39 -1.85 22.11 4.30
N GLN A 40 -0.61 22.57 4.56
CA GLN A 40 0.07 23.57 3.72
C GLN A 40 0.32 23.11 2.27
N ILE A 41 0.31 21.81 1.99
CA ILE A 41 0.53 21.24 0.65
C ILE A 41 -0.81 20.94 -0.04
N GLY A 42 -1.90 20.85 0.73
CA GLY A 42 -3.24 20.54 0.21
C GLY A 42 -3.89 21.66 -0.63
N HIS A 43 -3.24 22.82 -0.74
CA HIS A 43 -3.74 23.98 -1.50
C HIS A 43 -3.33 23.97 -2.99
N VAL A 44 -3.15 22.82 -3.61
CA VAL A 44 -3.06 22.72 -5.08
C VAL A 44 -4.49 22.88 -5.67
N HIS A 45 -5.16 24.00 -5.29
CA HIS A 45 -6.58 24.21 -5.58
C HIS A 45 -6.87 24.78 -6.97
N ASP A 46 -5.86 25.25 -7.71
CA ASP A 46 -6.05 25.79 -9.06
C ASP A 46 -6.04 24.70 -10.14
N HIS A 47 -6.81 23.63 -9.91
CA HIS A 47 -6.96 22.62 -10.94
C HIS A 47 -8.16 22.95 -11.83
N PRO A 48 -8.04 22.88 -13.18
CA PRO A 48 -9.12 23.24 -14.12
C PRO A 48 -10.40 22.39 -13.99
N PHE A 49 -10.37 21.33 -13.17
CA PHE A 49 -11.51 20.43 -12.88
C PHE A 49 -11.95 20.50 -11.42
N ALA A 50 -11.92 21.68 -10.81
CA ALA A 50 -12.26 21.88 -9.39
C ALA A 50 -13.69 21.42 -9.03
N ASP A 51 -14.60 21.40 -9.97
CA ASP A 51 -15.98 20.89 -9.84
C ASP A 51 -16.08 19.36 -9.73
N ARG A 52 -15.07 18.63 -10.22
CA ARG A 52 -15.00 17.16 -10.21
C ARG A 52 -13.92 16.59 -9.31
N LEU A 53 -13.07 17.45 -8.75
CA LEU A 53 -11.93 17.06 -7.92
C LEU A 53 -12.12 17.58 -6.50
N ARG A 54 -12.14 16.64 -5.53
CA ARG A 54 -12.27 16.98 -4.12
C ARG A 54 -11.07 16.44 -3.32
N TRP A 55 -10.45 17.30 -2.53
CA TRP A 55 -9.36 16.96 -1.62
C TRP A 55 -9.90 16.82 -0.20
N GLN A 56 -9.46 15.78 0.49
CA GLN A 56 -9.87 15.50 1.86
C GLN A 56 -8.69 14.90 2.64
N SER A 57 -8.42 15.41 3.81
CA SER A 57 -7.43 14.81 4.72
C SER A 57 -7.87 13.42 5.14
N MET A 58 -6.93 12.47 5.12
CA MET A 58 -7.16 11.13 5.68
C MET A 58 -7.34 11.25 7.20
N PRO A 59 -8.19 10.41 7.82
CA PRO A 59 -8.22 10.28 9.26
C PRO A 59 -6.82 9.98 9.82
N GLU A 60 -6.48 10.60 10.94
CA GLU A 60 -5.24 10.26 11.62
C GLU A 60 -5.18 8.75 11.89
N HIS A 61 -4.06 8.15 11.56
CA HIS A 61 -3.85 6.72 11.69
C HIS A 61 -2.50 6.42 12.33
N HIS A 62 -2.54 5.74 13.45
CA HIS A 62 -1.35 5.19 14.10
C HIS A 62 -1.36 3.67 14.01
N GLU A 63 -0.30 3.12 13.43
CA GLU A 63 -0.16 1.68 13.31
C GLU A 63 0.00 1.02 14.69
N GLY A 64 -0.93 0.14 15.05
CA GLY A 64 -0.89 -0.64 16.29
C GLY A 64 0.28 -1.62 16.36
N GLN A 65 0.53 -2.18 17.55
CA GLN A 65 1.67 -3.08 17.79
C GLN A 65 1.60 -4.37 16.96
N LEU A 66 0.44 -5.03 16.92
CA LEU A 66 0.24 -6.28 16.15
C LEU A 66 0.27 -6.04 14.63
N PRO A 67 -0.46 -5.04 14.08
CA PRO A 67 -0.29 -4.66 12.67
C PRO A 67 1.17 -4.42 12.29
N PHE A 68 1.90 -3.63 13.07
CA PHE A 68 3.32 -3.40 12.84
C PHE A 68 4.13 -4.69 12.83
N LEU A 69 3.93 -5.57 13.84
CA LEU A 69 4.66 -6.82 13.97
C LEU A 69 4.50 -7.69 12.71
N PHE A 70 3.25 -7.93 12.30
CA PHE A 70 2.97 -8.80 11.15
C PHE A 70 3.40 -8.15 9.83
N ARG A 71 3.17 -6.84 9.64
CA ARG A 71 3.65 -6.12 8.45
C ARG A 71 5.17 -6.20 8.32
N ARG A 72 5.87 -6.06 9.43
CA ARG A 72 7.32 -6.15 9.45
C ARG A 72 7.82 -7.56 9.20
N ALA A 73 7.18 -8.54 9.85
CA ALA A 73 7.51 -9.96 9.70
C ALA A 73 7.31 -10.43 8.25
N LYS A 74 6.19 -10.10 7.60
CA LYS A 74 5.94 -10.50 6.20
C LYS A 74 6.92 -9.86 5.22
N LEU A 75 7.31 -8.59 5.44
CA LEU A 75 8.34 -7.93 4.65
C LEU A 75 9.66 -8.69 4.75
N ILE A 76 10.08 -9.04 5.96
CA ILE A 76 11.32 -9.78 6.21
C ILE A 76 11.22 -11.22 5.66
N ALA A 77 10.08 -11.90 5.84
CA ALA A 77 9.86 -13.23 5.30
C ALA A 77 10.00 -13.26 3.77
N GLN A 78 9.43 -12.28 3.09
CA GLN A 78 9.57 -12.13 1.64
C GLN A 78 11.03 -11.97 1.23
N LEU A 79 11.82 -11.16 1.94
CA LEU A 79 13.25 -10.99 1.67
C LEU A 79 14.03 -12.30 1.81
N TYR A 80 13.76 -13.08 2.85
CA TYR A 80 14.39 -14.40 3.03
C TYR A 80 13.98 -15.40 1.94
N TRP A 81 12.72 -15.35 1.51
CA TRP A 81 12.20 -16.25 0.49
C TRP A 81 12.74 -15.91 -0.90
N GLN A 82 12.81 -14.62 -1.27
CA GLN A 82 13.36 -14.14 -2.53
C GLN A 82 14.86 -14.44 -2.66
N ASN A 83 15.61 -14.27 -1.57
CA ASN A 83 17.05 -14.50 -1.48
C ASN A 83 17.88 -13.83 -2.60
N GLU A 84 17.53 -12.60 -2.96
CA GLU A 84 18.21 -11.83 -4.00
C GLU A 84 19.53 -11.23 -3.52
N ALA A 85 20.43 -10.90 -4.43
CA ALA A 85 21.77 -10.38 -4.12
C ALA A 85 21.77 -9.13 -3.19
N GLY A 86 20.74 -8.29 -3.26
CA GLY A 86 20.56 -7.12 -2.39
C GLY A 86 19.92 -7.39 -1.03
N THR A 87 19.40 -8.58 -0.81
CA THR A 87 18.56 -8.94 0.35
C THR A 87 19.27 -8.66 1.68
N GLU A 88 20.52 -9.02 1.82
CA GLU A 88 21.29 -8.81 3.06
C GLU A 88 21.41 -7.33 3.43
N THR A 89 21.64 -6.46 2.45
CA THR A 89 21.71 -5.02 2.67
C THR A 89 20.38 -4.44 3.12
N VAL A 90 19.28 -4.89 2.50
CA VAL A 90 17.91 -4.47 2.88
C VAL A 90 17.56 -4.99 4.27
N LEU A 91 17.89 -6.23 4.59
CA LEU A 91 17.69 -6.83 5.92
C LEU A 91 18.45 -6.04 6.99
N LYS A 92 19.75 -5.76 6.80
CA LYS A 92 20.54 -4.95 7.74
C LYS A 92 19.90 -3.60 7.99
N ARG A 93 19.47 -2.88 6.95
CA ARG A 93 18.77 -1.59 7.09
C ARG A 93 17.43 -1.71 7.81
N THR A 94 16.77 -2.84 7.65
CA THR A 94 15.44 -3.10 8.21
C THR A 94 15.52 -3.45 9.70
N THR A 95 16.50 -4.24 10.12
CA THR A 95 16.60 -4.81 11.48
C THR A 95 17.32 -3.93 12.48
N LEU A 96 18.27 -3.10 12.04
CA LEU A 96 19.15 -2.30 12.92
C LEU A 96 18.50 -1.04 13.52
N ARG A 97 17.24 -0.72 13.18
CA ARG A 97 16.60 0.52 13.63
C ARG A 97 15.82 0.34 14.93
N GLY A 98 16.16 1.16 15.92
CA GLY A 98 15.38 1.33 17.17
C GLY A 98 16.18 1.14 18.45
N LYS A 99 15.73 1.78 19.55
CA LYS A 99 16.25 1.64 20.91
C LYS A 99 15.13 1.13 21.83
N GLY A 100 15.50 0.47 22.92
CA GLY A 100 14.53 -0.01 23.94
C GLY A 100 13.46 -0.96 23.36
N VAL A 101 12.20 -0.68 23.66
CA VAL A 101 11.02 -1.48 23.24
C VAL A 101 10.93 -1.64 21.72
N TYR A 102 11.31 -0.62 20.96
CA TYR A 102 11.34 -0.69 19.49
C TYR A 102 12.34 -1.73 18.97
N LYS A 103 13.49 -1.87 19.66
CA LYS A 103 14.50 -2.89 19.31
C LYS A 103 13.97 -4.29 19.56
N LEU A 104 13.29 -4.52 20.68
CA LEU A 104 12.69 -5.82 21.01
C LEU A 104 11.61 -6.19 19.96
N ARG A 105 10.71 -5.27 19.65
CA ARG A 105 9.66 -5.48 18.65
C ARG A 105 10.24 -5.82 17.28
N ASN A 106 11.28 -5.11 16.84
CA ASN A 106 11.95 -5.39 15.57
C ASN A 106 12.61 -6.77 15.56
N ARG A 107 13.22 -7.21 16.70
CA ARG A 107 13.79 -8.55 16.83
C ARG A 107 12.74 -9.66 16.76
N LEU A 108 11.57 -9.44 17.38
CA LEU A 108 10.44 -10.39 17.29
C LEU A 108 9.93 -10.49 15.85
N ALA A 109 9.78 -9.36 15.15
CA ALA A 109 9.38 -9.34 13.75
C ALA A 109 10.43 -10.03 12.86
N GLU A 110 11.71 -9.86 13.14
CA GLU A 110 12.80 -10.53 12.43
C GLU A 110 12.79 -12.05 12.66
N ALA A 111 12.66 -12.49 13.90
CA ALA A 111 12.60 -13.91 14.22
C ALA A 111 11.40 -14.59 13.54
N LEU A 112 10.22 -13.97 13.62
CA LEU A 112 9.01 -14.45 12.97
C LEU A 112 9.16 -14.44 11.44
N GLY A 113 9.68 -13.36 10.86
CA GLY A 113 9.91 -13.24 9.42
C GLY A 113 10.91 -14.27 8.90
N ARG A 114 12.01 -14.52 9.64
CA ARG A 114 12.99 -15.55 9.30
C ARG A 114 12.38 -16.95 9.34
N ALA A 115 11.56 -17.24 10.36
CA ALA A 115 10.88 -18.53 10.49
C ALA A 115 9.91 -18.77 9.33
N CYS A 116 9.14 -17.75 8.93
CA CYS A 116 8.14 -17.81 7.87
C CYS A 116 8.71 -17.59 6.46
N GLY A 117 9.96 -17.17 6.31
CA GLY A 117 10.59 -16.93 5.00
C GLY A 117 11.05 -18.20 4.26
N ARG A 118 10.64 -19.38 4.73
CA ARG A 118 10.99 -20.68 4.13
C ARG A 118 10.02 -21.11 3.03
N SER A 119 8.81 -20.58 3.01
CA SER A 119 7.81 -20.91 2.00
C SER A 119 6.87 -19.75 1.74
N HIS A 120 6.39 -19.66 0.50
CA HIS A 120 5.43 -18.62 0.09
C HIS A 120 4.11 -18.72 0.87
N ASN A 121 3.63 -19.92 1.18
CA ASN A 121 2.40 -20.12 1.97
C ASN A 121 2.50 -19.52 3.37
N GLN A 122 3.68 -19.55 4.01
CA GLN A 122 3.90 -18.91 5.32
C GLN A 122 3.89 -17.38 5.21
N ILE A 123 4.33 -16.83 4.07
CA ILE A 123 4.23 -15.39 3.79
C ILE A 123 2.76 -14.99 3.63
N LEU A 124 1.96 -15.78 2.90
CA LEU A 124 0.52 -15.55 2.77
C LEU A 124 -0.21 -15.64 4.13
N TRP A 125 0.20 -16.57 4.99
CA TRP A 125 -0.29 -16.62 6.35
C TRP A 125 0.02 -15.33 7.14
N LEU A 126 1.23 -14.77 7.00
CA LEU A 126 1.57 -13.47 7.60
C LEU A 126 0.76 -12.31 7.01
N ASP A 127 0.44 -12.34 5.72
CA ASP A 127 -0.46 -11.36 5.10
C ASP A 127 -1.86 -11.41 5.74
N ASP A 128 -2.38 -12.61 5.95
CA ASP A 128 -3.69 -12.82 6.60
C ASP A 128 -3.68 -12.36 8.07
N MET A 129 -2.64 -12.71 8.83
CA MET A 129 -2.48 -12.25 10.22
C MET A 129 -2.38 -10.73 10.30
N HIS A 130 -1.65 -10.09 9.39
CA HIS A 130 -1.58 -8.64 9.30
C HIS A 130 -2.96 -8.04 9.01
N ALA A 131 -3.67 -8.57 8.01
CA ALA A 131 -5.00 -8.09 7.66
C ALA A 131 -6.01 -8.25 8.83
N ARG A 132 -5.98 -9.37 9.54
CA ARG A 132 -6.82 -9.61 10.74
C ARG A 132 -6.50 -8.59 11.84
N ALA A 133 -5.20 -8.36 12.12
CA ALA A 133 -4.79 -7.39 13.13
C ALA A 133 -5.23 -5.97 12.80
N VAL A 134 -5.16 -5.56 11.52
CA VAL A 134 -5.64 -4.25 11.07
C VAL A 134 -7.16 -4.13 11.18
N ARG A 135 -7.93 -5.16 10.81
CA ARG A 135 -9.39 -5.15 10.92
C ARG A 135 -9.92 -5.00 12.33
N GLN A 136 -9.12 -5.34 13.35
CA GLN A 136 -9.45 -5.13 14.77
C GLN A 136 -9.21 -3.68 15.24
N SER A 137 -8.58 -2.83 14.40
CA SER A 137 -8.32 -1.44 14.76
C SER A 137 -9.54 -0.55 14.56
N ARG A 138 -9.68 0.47 15.42
CA ARG A 138 -10.71 1.52 15.24
C ARG A 138 -10.58 2.22 13.88
N TYR A 139 -9.37 2.39 13.37
CA TYR A 139 -9.10 3.03 12.09
C TYR A 139 -9.72 2.27 10.92
N PHE A 140 -9.69 0.96 10.96
CA PHE A 140 -10.36 0.14 9.95
C PHE A 140 -11.88 0.40 9.94
N VAL A 141 -12.50 0.49 11.12
CA VAL A 141 -13.94 0.79 11.25
C VAL A 141 -14.25 2.20 10.72
N ASP A 142 -13.40 3.17 10.99
CA ASP A 142 -13.57 4.54 10.51
C ASP A 142 -13.47 4.59 8.97
N PHE A 143 -12.45 3.95 8.37
CA PHE A 143 -12.36 3.85 6.91
C PHE A 143 -13.53 3.10 6.28
N LEU A 144 -14.04 2.06 6.93
CA LEU A 144 -15.21 1.33 6.47
C LEU A 144 -16.44 2.25 6.39
N LYS A 145 -16.67 3.07 7.43
CA LYS A 145 -17.75 4.07 7.45
C LYS A 145 -17.59 5.11 6.33
N PHE A 146 -16.38 5.66 6.19
CA PHE A 146 -16.09 6.66 5.16
C PHE A 146 -16.31 6.11 3.74
N LEU A 147 -15.80 4.91 3.44
CA LEU A 147 -15.99 4.28 2.14
C LEU A 147 -17.46 3.95 1.87
N ASN A 148 -18.21 3.55 2.89
CA ASN A 148 -19.64 3.29 2.74
C ASN A 148 -20.46 4.57 2.47
N LEU A 149 -20.00 5.73 2.95
CA LEU A 149 -20.59 7.04 2.64
C LEU A 149 -20.17 7.54 1.25
N GLU A 150 -18.88 7.47 0.94
CA GLU A 150 -18.33 7.93 -0.35
C GLU A 150 -18.75 7.08 -1.53
N ARG A 151 -18.87 5.76 -1.34
CA ARG A 151 -19.25 4.77 -2.38
C ARG A 151 -18.45 4.95 -3.68
N PRO A 152 -17.11 4.94 -3.64
CA PRO A 152 -16.34 5.02 -4.87
C PRO A 152 -16.50 3.74 -5.68
N ASP A 153 -16.41 3.85 -7.02
CA ASP A 153 -16.40 2.70 -7.92
C ASP A 153 -15.06 1.96 -7.91
N VAL A 154 -13.97 2.67 -7.55
CA VAL A 154 -12.62 2.10 -7.42
C VAL A 154 -11.78 2.89 -6.41
N VAL A 155 -10.93 2.19 -5.68
CA VAL A 155 -9.91 2.79 -4.79
C VAL A 155 -8.53 2.57 -5.39
N PHE A 156 -7.82 3.67 -5.67
CA PHE A 156 -6.47 3.66 -6.19
C PHE A 156 -5.45 4.06 -5.13
N CYS A 157 -4.51 3.16 -4.83
CA CYS A 157 -3.43 3.40 -3.87
C CYS A 157 -2.16 3.83 -4.60
N THR A 158 -1.67 5.04 -4.33
CA THR A 158 -0.45 5.56 -4.97
C THR A 158 0.84 4.95 -4.41
N HIS A 159 0.78 4.30 -3.24
CA HIS A 159 1.95 3.70 -2.59
C HIS A 159 1.62 2.44 -1.79
N GLN A 160 1.75 1.28 -2.41
CA GLN A 160 1.42 -0.04 -1.85
C GLN A 160 2.26 -0.47 -0.62
N ARG A 161 3.33 0.26 -0.30
CA ARG A 161 4.18 -0.01 0.86
C ARG A 161 3.83 0.84 2.08
N SER A 162 2.96 1.83 1.91
CA SER A 162 2.54 2.72 2.99
C SER A 162 1.61 2.01 3.98
N PRO A 163 1.93 1.96 5.27
CA PRO A 163 1.01 1.42 6.29
C PRO A 163 -0.28 2.25 6.41
N LEU A 164 -0.24 3.53 6.02
CA LEU A 164 -1.40 4.42 6.07
C LEU A 164 -2.51 4.01 5.10
N ALA A 165 -2.17 3.37 3.98
CA ALA A 165 -3.16 2.90 3.00
C ALA A 165 -3.85 1.60 3.42
N VAL A 166 -3.26 0.82 4.35
CA VAL A 166 -3.71 -0.55 4.63
C VAL A 166 -5.16 -0.62 5.12
N PRO A 167 -5.61 0.19 6.12
CA PRO A 167 -6.98 0.11 6.58
C PRO A 167 -8.00 0.46 5.49
N ALA A 168 -7.73 1.49 4.67
CA ALA A 168 -8.59 1.91 3.58
C ALA A 168 -8.72 0.83 2.50
N MET A 169 -7.62 0.23 2.07
CA MET A 169 -7.60 -0.83 1.06
C MET A 169 -8.32 -2.10 1.55
N LEU A 170 -8.12 -2.49 2.82
CA LEU A 170 -8.83 -3.63 3.41
C LEU A 170 -10.33 -3.35 3.57
N ALA A 171 -10.72 -2.13 3.90
CA ALA A 171 -12.11 -1.71 3.99
C ALA A 171 -12.79 -1.72 2.61
N ALA A 172 -12.12 -1.21 1.57
CA ALA A 172 -12.60 -1.28 0.19
C ALA A 172 -12.87 -2.72 -0.24
N ARG A 173 -11.92 -3.62 -0.02
CA ARG A 173 -12.09 -5.05 -0.33
C ARG A 173 -13.25 -5.69 0.45
N GLN A 174 -13.46 -5.32 1.71
CA GLN A 174 -14.60 -5.83 2.50
C GLN A 174 -15.94 -5.36 1.94
N LEU A 175 -15.99 -4.17 1.36
CA LEU A 175 -17.19 -3.60 0.71
C LEU A 175 -17.36 -4.07 -0.74
N GLY A 176 -16.46 -4.89 -1.26
CA GLY A 176 -16.48 -5.33 -2.65
C GLY A 176 -16.10 -4.23 -3.65
N ILE A 177 -15.47 -3.15 -3.19
CA ILE A 177 -15.00 -2.06 -4.04
C ILE A 177 -13.64 -2.48 -4.64
N PRO A 178 -13.51 -2.50 -5.98
CA PRO A 178 -12.26 -2.83 -6.65
C PRO A 178 -11.11 -1.93 -6.20
N THR A 179 -9.92 -2.52 -6.06
CA THR A 179 -8.72 -1.81 -5.62
C THR A 179 -7.62 -1.91 -6.66
N ALA A 180 -6.93 -0.80 -6.92
CA ALA A 180 -5.76 -0.77 -7.80
C ALA A 180 -4.57 -0.07 -7.14
N THR A 181 -3.37 -0.43 -7.54
CA THR A 181 -2.14 0.25 -7.08
C THR A 181 -1.11 0.36 -8.19
N PHE A 182 -0.28 1.40 -8.13
CA PHE A 182 0.83 1.60 -9.04
C PHE A 182 2.16 1.31 -8.34
N ILE A 183 2.99 0.47 -8.96
CA ILE A 183 4.35 0.20 -8.49
C ILE A 183 5.29 1.18 -9.19
N TYR A 184 5.50 2.34 -8.58
CA TYR A 184 6.16 3.48 -9.21
C TYR A 184 7.69 3.39 -9.32
N SER A 185 8.31 2.42 -8.68
CA SER A 185 9.77 2.27 -8.70
C SER A 185 10.17 0.82 -8.87
N TRP A 186 11.09 0.57 -9.77
CA TRP A 186 11.67 -0.75 -10.06
C TRP A 186 12.24 -1.45 -8.83
N ASP A 187 12.72 -0.68 -7.85
CA ASP A 187 13.30 -1.20 -6.62
C ASP A 187 12.27 -1.52 -5.53
N ASN A 188 10.98 -1.30 -5.77
CA ASN A 188 9.95 -1.57 -4.77
C ASN A 188 9.68 -3.06 -4.57
N LEU A 189 9.70 -3.84 -5.65
CA LEU A 189 9.43 -5.28 -5.58
C LEU A 189 10.53 -6.05 -4.85
N PRO A 190 11.83 -5.83 -5.12
CA PRO A 190 12.92 -6.50 -4.41
C PRO A 190 13.05 -6.14 -2.93
N LYS A 191 12.41 -5.05 -2.47
CA LYS A 191 12.51 -4.60 -1.07
C LYS A 191 11.60 -5.34 -0.08
N GLY A 192 11.01 -6.46 -0.47
CA GLY A 192 10.18 -7.31 0.36
C GLY A 192 8.67 -7.06 0.20
N ARG A 193 7.87 -7.77 0.99
CA ARG A 193 6.40 -7.83 0.83
C ARG A 193 5.74 -6.46 0.92
N MET A 194 4.79 -6.20 0.03
CA MET A 194 3.93 -5.01 0.07
C MET A 194 3.13 -4.94 1.38
N ALA A 195 2.81 -3.73 1.84
CA ALA A 195 2.01 -3.55 3.04
C ALA A 195 0.58 -4.07 2.83
N VAL A 196 0.00 -3.83 1.66
CA VAL A 196 -1.32 -4.34 1.28
C VAL A 196 -1.32 -4.75 -0.20
N HIS A 197 -2.09 -5.80 -0.53
CA HIS A 197 -2.36 -6.19 -1.91
C HIS A 197 -3.59 -5.45 -2.44
N ALA A 198 -3.55 -5.12 -3.73
CA ALA A 198 -4.69 -4.65 -4.50
C ALA A 198 -5.27 -5.78 -5.37
N ASP A 199 -6.42 -5.54 -5.99
CA ASP A 199 -6.97 -6.46 -6.99
C ASP A 199 -6.29 -6.29 -8.35
N TYR A 200 -5.79 -5.07 -8.65
CA TYR A 200 -5.10 -4.72 -9.90
C TYR A 200 -3.79 -3.99 -9.63
N PHE A 201 -2.77 -4.30 -10.42
CA PHE A 201 -1.43 -3.73 -10.31
C PHE A 201 -1.04 -3.05 -11.60
N LEU A 202 -0.61 -1.80 -11.52
CA LEU A 202 -0.06 -1.05 -12.64
C LEU A 202 1.46 -1.00 -12.48
N VAL A 203 2.18 -1.39 -13.52
CA VAL A 203 3.64 -1.36 -13.61
C VAL A 203 4.07 -0.67 -14.89
N TRP A 204 5.24 -0.07 -14.93
CA TRP A 204 5.69 0.74 -16.06
C TRP A 204 6.65 0.04 -17.03
N SER A 205 6.83 -1.26 -16.88
CA SER A 205 7.62 -2.05 -17.84
C SER A 205 7.27 -3.54 -17.80
N GLN A 206 7.53 -4.24 -18.88
CA GLN A 206 7.41 -5.69 -18.94
C GLN A 206 8.34 -6.37 -17.92
N HIS A 207 9.54 -5.84 -17.72
CA HIS A 207 10.48 -6.35 -16.71
C HIS A 207 9.86 -6.33 -15.30
N MET A 208 9.20 -5.24 -14.91
CA MET A 208 8.50 -5.19 -13.62
C MET A 208 7.30 -6.14 -13.54
N LYS A 209 6.61 -6.40 -14.66
CA LYS A 209 5.56 -7.41 -14.73
C LYS A 209 6.14 -8.81 -14.46
N ASP A 210 7.28 -9.13 -15.05
CA ASP A 210 7.97 -10.40 -14.84
C ASP A 210 8.49 -10.53 -13.39
N GLU A 211 9.06 -9.47 -12.82
CA GLU A 211 9.41 -9.42 -11.40
C GLU A 211 8.19 -9.63 -10.49
N MET A 212 7.05 -9.01 -10.83
CA MET A 212 5.80 -9.19 -10.09
C MET A 212 5.37 -10.65 -10.06
N ARG A 213 5.44 -11.36 -11.19
CA ARG A 213 5.14 -12.80 -11.28
C ARG A 213 6.08 -13.65 -10.43
N ASN A 214 7.36 -13.29 -10.39
CA ASN A 214 8.37 -14.02 -9.61
C ASN A 214 8.21 -13.81 -8.11
N TYR A 215 7.96 -12.56 -7.67
CA TYR A 215 7.91 -12.23 -6.25
C TYR A 215 6.51 -12.36 -5.63
N TYR A 216 5.47 -12.37 -6.46
CA TYR A 216 4.06 -12.47 -6.06
C TYR A 216 3.32 -13.51 -6.90
N PRO A 217 3.70 -14.80 -6.84
CA PRO A 217 3.05 -15.85 -7.64
C PRO A 217 1.57 -16.08 -7.25
N ASP A 218 1.11 -15.49 -6.17
CA ASP A 218 -0.28 -15.41 -5.75
C ASP A 218 -1.12 -14.37 -6.52
N VAL A 219 -0.48 -13.52 -7.34
CA VAL A 219 -1.16 -12.53 -8.19
C VAL A 219 -1.29 -13.07 -9.61
N ALA A 220 -2.54 -13.21 -10.08
CA ALA A 220 -2.80 -13.65 -11.44
C ALA A 220 -2.28 -12.63 -12.48
N GLU A 221 -1.71 -13.12 -13.58
CA GLU A 221 -1.03 -12.29 -14.58
C GLU A 221 -1.96 -11.25 -15.23
N GLU A 222 -3.22 -11.62 -15.46
CA GLU A 222 -4.27 -10.75 -16.01
C GLU A 222 -4.64 -9.56 -15.11
N ARG A 223 -4.16 -9.54 -13.88
CA ARG A 223 -4.31 -8.43 -12.92
C ARG A 223 -3.14 -7.46 -12.92
N ILE A 224 -2.11 -7.70 -13.75
CA ILE A 224 -0.89 -6.90 -13.84
C ILE A 224 -0.85 -6.22 -15.21
N PHE A 225 -0.97 -4.90 -15.22
CA PHE A 225 -1.02 -4.07 -16.42
C PHE A 225 0.26 -3.26 -16.56
N VAL A 226 0.85 -3.30 -17.77
CA VAL A 226 1.96 -2.42 -18.16
C VAL A 226 1.37 -1.14 -18.71
N THR A 227 1.78 0.03 -18.16
CA THR A 227 1.27 1.36 -18.54
C THR A 227 2.35 2.27 -19.10
#